data_bff0fe4a1eea78be50c1a743ce445463
#
_entry.id   bff0fe4a1eea78be50c1a743ce445463
#
_cell.length_a   1.000
_cell.length_b   1.000
_cell.length_c   1.000
_cell.angle_alpha   90.00
_cell.angle_beta   90.00
_cell.angle_gamma   90.00
#
_symmetry.space_group_name_H-M   'P 1'
#
loop_
_entity.id
_entity.type
_entity.pdbx_description
1 polymer ?
#
loop_
_entity_poly.entity_id
_entity_poly.type
_entity_poly.pdbx_seq_one_letter_code
_entity_poly.pdbx_strand_id
1 'polypeptide(L)'
;MEQLGFELDVTKRVSALSPAYQQATEIAKCINHNVELMIMDEPSAPLTEKEVGKMFEVVRKLNQSGVTIIYISHKLNEIFDLTNRISVLRDGHLIRTFRTDEVTEQELIREMVGREITDIYPEKDFRSSEVILKVENLTGNRVHGVSFELKRGEVLGFGGLVGAGRTEAMRLLFGADRKTGGTVYINDKKVEINSPTDAIRNGIGLIPEDRKQQG
;
A
#
# COMPACT_ATOMS: atom_id res chain seq x y z
N MET A 1 26.23 -4.48 5.26
CA MET A 1 25.22 -4.63 4.20
C MET A 1 25.09 -6.07 3.74
N GLU A 2 26.16 -6.79 3.46
CA GLU A 2 26.09 -8.23 3.15
C GLU A 2 25.39 -9.05 4.25
N GLN A 3 25.61 -8.71 5.52
CA GLN A 3 24.94 -9.36 6.66
C GLN A 3 23.40 -9.21 6.65
N LEU A 4 22.87 -8.18 5.97
CA LEU A 4 21.44 -7.89 5.84
C LEU A 4 20.81 -8.56 4.61
N GLY A 5 21.60 -9.22 3.74
CA GLY A 5 21.13 -9.86 2.52
C GLY A 5 20.63 -8.87 1.45
N PHE A 6 20.99 -7.58 1.56
CA PHE A 6 20.76 -6.56 0.55
C PHE A 6 22.04 -6.26 -0.24
N GLU A 7 22.00 -6.46 -1.54
CA GLU A 7 23.03 -5.97 -2.45
C GLU A 7 22.80 -4.48 -2.71
N LEU A 8 23.50 -3.63 -1.97
CA LEU A 8 23.40 -2.19 -2.09
C LEU A 8 24.66 -1.59 -2.71
N ASP A 9 24.50 -0.82 -3.76
CA ASP A 9 25.56 0.04 -4.29
C ASP A 9 25.75 1.24 -3.33
N VAL A 10 26.77 1.13 -2.46
CA VAL A 10 27.08 2.12 -1.43
C VAL A 10 27.59 3.47 -1.98
N THR A 11 27.83 3.58 -3.29
CA THR A 11 28.24 4.82 -3.95
C THR A 11 27.05 5.70 -4.32
N LYS A 12 25.84 5.15 -4.34
CA LYS A 12 24.62 5.88 -4.67
C LYS A 12 24.13 6.76 -3.52
N ARG A 13 23.56 7.91 -3.86
CA ARG A 13 22.86 8.73 -2.88
C ARG A 13 21.61 7.99 -2.39
N VAL A 14 21.31 8.05 -1.07
CA VAL A 14 20.14 7.40 -0.47
C VAL A 14 18.84 7.85 -1.14
N SER A 15 18.74 9.13 -1.51
CA SER A 15 17.58 9.68 -2.23
C SER A 15 17.32 9.08 -3.62
N ALA A 16 18.34 8.42 -4.22
CA ALA A 16 18.22 7.75 -5.52
C ALA A 16 17.91 6.24 -5.39
N LEU A 17 17.84 5.73 -4.16
CA LEU A 17 17.51 4.34 -3.88
C LEU A 17 16.00 4.12 -3.88
N SER A 18 15.56 2.88 -4.14
CA SER A 18 14.15 2.53 -3.91
C SER A 18 13.80 2.64 -2.42
N PRO A 19 12.53 2.83 -2.07
CA PRO A 19 12.08 2.92 -0.67
C PRO A 19 12.57 1.74 0.19
N ALA A 20 12.60 0.53 -0.35
CA ALA A 20 13.11 -0.67 0.32
C ALA A 20 14.60 -0.54 0.69
N TYR A 21 15.42 -0.04 -0.21
CA TYR A 21 16.85 0.18 0.06
C TYR A 21 17.10 1.36 0.99
N GLN A 22 16.25 2.38 0.97
CA GLN A 22 16.29 3.46 1.96
C GLN A 22 16.02 2.91 3.36
N GLN A 23 14.98 2.06 3.52
CA GLN A 23 14.65 1.40 4.78
C GLN A 23 15.79 0.49 5.27
N ALA A 24 16.38 -0.32 4.38
CA ALA A 24 17.54 -1.14 4.70
C ALA A 24 18.74 -0.31 5.17
N THR A 25 18.92 0.88 4.61
CA THR A 25 19.99 1.81 5.02
C THR A 25 19.78 2.33 6.44
N GLU A 26 18.55 2.66 6.83
CA GLU A 26 18.23 3.11 8.19
C GLU A 26 18.46 1.98 9.21
N ILE A 27 18.05 0.75 8.90
CA ILE A 27 18.32 -0.42 9.76
C ILE A 27 19.84 -0.63 9.90
N ALA A 28 20.61 -0.52 8.80
CA ALA A 28 22.07 -0.67 8.84
C ALA A 28 22.77 0.38 9.70
N LYS A 29 22.28 1.62 9.70
CA LYS A 29 22.79 2.68 10.59
C LYS A 29 22.62 2.28 12.06
N CYS A 30 21.43 1.81 12.45
CA CYS A 30 21.16 1.37 13.82
C CYS A 30 22.12 0.26 14.25
N ILE A 31 22.36 -0.73 13.38
CA ILE A 31 23.29 -1.83 13.66
C ILE A 31 24.70 -1.31 13.89
N ASN A 32 25.17 -0.36 13.09
CA ASN A 32 26.53 0.19 13.22
C ASN A 32 26.73 0.99 14.52
N HIS A 33 25.66 1.43 15.16
CA HIS A 33 25.69 2.17 16.42
C HIS A 33 25.56 1.27 17.67
N ASN A 34 25.57 -0.07 17.50
CA ASN A 34 25.42 -1.05 18.60
C ASN A 34 24.23 -0.74 19.53
N VAL A 35 23.08 -0.45 18.93
CA VAL A 35 21.88 -0.10 19.71
C VAL A 35 21.37 -1.31 20.51
N GLU A 36 20.97 -1.07 21.77
CA GLU A 36 20.33 -2.08 22.63
C GLU A 36 18.82 -2.12 22.45
N LEU A 37 18.22 -1.00 22.05
CA LEU A 37 16.79 -0.85 21.78
C LEU A 37 16.58 -0.21 20.40
N MET A 38 15.80 -0.87 19.56
CA MET A 38 15.41 -0.38 18.23
C MET A 38 13.90 -0.16 18.17
N ILE A 39 13.46 1.00 17.69
CA ILE A 39 12.06 1.30 17.43
C ILE A 39 11.86 1.33 15.90
N MET A 40 10.93 0.53 15.42
CA MET A 40 10.58 0.40 14.01
C MET A 40 9.12 0.82 13.83
N ASP A 41 8.90 1.95 13.17
CA ASP A 41 7.56 2.51 12.92
C ASP A 41 7.17 2.28 11.46
N GLU A 42 6.16 1.40 11.24
CA GLU A 42 5.63 1.00 9.92
C GLU A 42 6.73 0.63 8.89
N PRO A 43 7.75 -0.18 9.27
CA PRO A 43 8.94 -0.35 8.43
C PRO A 43 8.66 -1.11 7.13
N SER A 44 7.56 -1.83 7.04
CA SER A 44 7.13 -2.61 5.88
C SER A 44 6.28 -1.83 4.88
N ALA A 45 5.82 -0.61 5.21
CA ALA A 45 4.88 0.13 4.38
C ALA A 45 5.34 0.34 2.92
N PRO A 46 6.62 0.66 2.65
CA PRO A 46 7.12 0.85 1.28
C PRO A 46 7.62 -0.44 0.61
N LEU A 47 7.50 -1.61 1.26
CA LEU A 47 8.15 -2.85 0.84
C LEU A 47 7.20 -3.78 0.09
N THR A 48 7.73 -4.53 -0.87
CA THR A 48 7.05 -5.69 -1.46
C THR A 48 7.06 -6.87 -0.47
N GLU A 49 6.17 -7.85 -0.64
CA GLU A 49 6.12 -9.05 0.22
C GLU A 49 7.48 -9.77 0.33
N LYS A 50 8.21 -9.88 -0.78
CA LYS A 50 9.54 -10.49 -0.81
C LYS A 50 10.56 -9.71 0.03
N GLU A 51 10.48 -8.37 0.00
CA GLU A 51 11.36 -7.49 0.77
C GLU A 51 10.99 -7.51 2.25
N VAL A 52 9.70 -7.60 2.58
CA VAL A 52 9.22 -7.81 3.96
C VAL A 52 9.81 -9.08 4.56
N GLY A 53 9.78 -10.19 3.81
CA GLY A 53 10.39 -11.44 4.27
C GLY A 53 11.88 -11.29 4.63
N LYS A 54 12.65 -10.61 3.79
CA LYS A 54 14.08 -10.32 4.07
C LYS A 54 14.25 -9.42 5.29
N MET A 55 13.43 -8.39 5.43
CA MET A 55 13.44 -7.51 6.60
C MET A 55 13.17 -8.30 7.89
N PHE A 56 12.21 -9.23 7.88
CA PHE A 56 11.90 -10.08 9.02
C PHE A 56 13.07 -10.97 9.42
N GLU A 57 13.80 -11.54 8.46
CA GLU A 57 15.04 -12.28 8.75
C GLU A 57 16.07 -11.42 9.49
N VAL A 58 16.22 -10.16 9.06
CA VAL A 58 17.13 -9.20 9.72
C VAL A 58 16.65 -8.88 11.14
N VAL A 59 15.36 -8.59 11.31
CA VAL A 59 14.76 -8.31 12.62
C VAL A 59 14.97 -9.49 13.58
N ARG A 60 14.73 -10.73 13.14
CA ARG A 60 14.97 -11.93 13.94
C ARG A 60 16.44 -12.11 14.31
N LYS A 61 17.37 -11.89 13.38
CA LYS A 61 18.83 -11.96 13.68
C LYS A 61 19.26 -10.92 14.72
N LEU A 62 18.75 -9.69 14.60
CA LEU A 62 19.03 -8.63 15.57
C LEU A 62 18.49 -8.99 16.96
N ASN A 63 17.27 -9.47 17.03
CA ASN A 63 16.69 -9.91 18.30
C ASN A 63 17.48 -11.09 18.93
N GLN A 64 17.90 -12.07 18.12
CA GLN A 64 18.76 -13.18 18.57
C GLN A 64 20.13 -12.72 19.06
N SER A 65 20.66 -11.61 18.52
CA SER A 65 21.92 -10.99 19.00
C SER A 65 21.74 -10.12 20.25
N GLY A 66 20.52 -10.03 20.82
CA GLY A 66 20.23 -9.33 22.06
C GLY A 66 19.61 -7.95 21.90
N VAL A 67 19.34 -7.48 20.68
CA VAL A 67 18.68 -6.19 20.46
C VAL A 67 17.18 -6.32 20.84
N THR A 68 16.73 -5.44 21.71
CA THR A 68 15.29 -5.30 22.03
C THR A 68 14.59 -4.49 20.95
N ILE A 69 13.40 -4.93 20.51
CA ILE A 69 12.72 -4.28 19.38
C ILE A 69 11.30 -3.90 19.78
N ILE A 70 10.93 -2.64 19.51
CA ILE A 70 9.55 -2.17 19.48
C ILE A 70 9.16 -2.06 18.01
N TYR A 71 8.20 -2.90 17.61
CA TYR A 71 7.72 -2.96 16.23
C TYR A 71 6.29 -2.40 16.15
N ILE A 72 6.11 -1.33 15.41
CA ILE A 72 4.81 -0.65 15.23
C ILE A 72 4.31 -0.99 13.83
N SER A 73 3.12 -1.59 13.74
CA SER A 73 2.46 -1.90 12.48
C SER A 73 0.95 -2.00 12.68
N HIS A 74 0.19 -1.70 11.64
CA HIS A 74 -1.24 -1.99 11.56
C HIS A 74 -1.53 -3.32 10.83
N LYS A 75 -0.50 -4.00 10.33
CA LYS A 75 -0.61 -5.28 9.65
C LYS A 75 -0.49 -6.42 10.66
N LEU A 76 -1.61 -7.05 10.96
CA LEU A 76 -1.68 -8.08 12.01
C LEU A 76 -0.78 -9.29 11.72
N ASN A 77 -0.68 -9.72 10.47
CA ASN A 77 0.21 -10.81 10.07
C ASN A 77 1.68 -10.55 10.46
N GLU A 78 2.16 -9.31 10.35
CA GLU A 78 3.52 -8.93 10.76
C GLU A 78 3.68 -9.01 12.28
N ILE A 79 2.69 -8.51 13.01
CA ILE A 79 2.67 -8.52 14.46
C ILE A 79 2.70 -9.96 14.99
N PHE A 80 1.84 -10.84 14.49
CA PHE A 80 1.80 -12.24 14.90
C PHE A 80 3.07 -13.01 14.53
N ASP A 81 3.73 -12.67 13.43
CA ASP A 81 4.94 -13.36 12.96
C ASP A 81 6.22 -12.94 13.72
N LEU A 82 6.30 -11.69 14.19
CA LEU A 82 7.54 -11.13 14.74
C LEU A 82 7.55 -10.97 16.26
N THR A 83 6.40 -10.77 16.90
CA THR A 83 6.37 -10.26 18.26
C THR A 83 6.08 -11.33 19.31
N ASN A 84 6.61 -11.13 20.53
CA ASN A 84 6.31 -11.97 21.69
C ASN A 84 5.12 -11.43 22.51
N ARG A 85 4.91 -10.11 22.46
CA ARG A 85 3.82 -9.41 23.13
C ARG A 85 3.27 -8.33 22.25
N ILE A 86 1.96 -8.10 22.35
CA ILE A 86 1.22 -7.10 21.56
C ILE A 86 0.56 -6.14 22.53
N SER A 87 0.85 -4.85 22.37
CA SER A 87 0.17 -3.77 23.11
C SER A 87 -0.77 -3.03 22.16
N VAL A 88 -2.06 -3.02 22.46
CA VAL A 88 -3.07 -2.30 21.67
C VAL A 88 -3.20 -0.89 22.20
N LEU A 89 -3.01 0.08 21.30
CA LEU A 89 -3.25 1.50 21.54
C LEU A 89 -4.47 1.97 20.74
N ARG A 90 -5.31 2.79 21.35
CA ARG A 90 -6.45 3.42 20.72
C ARG A 90 -6.65 4.82 21.30
N ASP A 91 -6.75 5.82 20.42
CA ASP A 91 -6.94 7.24 20.80
C ASP A 91 -5.90 7.73 21.83
N GLY A 92 -4.65 7.26 21.69
CA GLY A 92 -3.54 7.60 22.58
C GLY A 92 -3.51 6.84 23.94
N HIS A 93 -4.47 5.95 24.18
CA HIS A 93 -4.55 5.16 25.40
C HIS A 93 -4.09 3.72 25.17
N LEU A 94 -3.33 3.16 26.11
CA LEU A 94 -3.05 1.73 26.19
C LEU A 94 -4.33 0.99 26.60
N ILE A 95 -4.88 0.20 25.71
CA ILE A 95 -6.09 -0.58 25.97
C ILE A 95 -5.75 -1.87 26.70
N ARG A 96 -4.84 -2.68 26.14
CA ARG A 96 -4.43 -3.96 26.72
C ARG A 96 -3.12 -4.44 26.13
N THR A 97 -2.41 -5.26 26.90
CA THR A 97 -1.22 -6.00 26.44
C THR A 97 -1.50 -7.49 26.52
N PHE A 98 -1.17 -8.21 25.45
CA PHE A 98 -1.33 -9.65 25.33
C PHE A 98 0.03 -10.31 25.12
N ARG A 99 0.13 -11.59 25.43
CA ARG A 99 1.13 -12.46 24.81
C ARG A 99 0.64 -12.84 23.42
N THR A 100 1.54 -12.88 22.45
CA THR A 100 1.15 -13.13 21.05
C THR A 100 0.58 -14.53 20.85
N ASP A 101 1.05 -15.52 21.63
CA ASP A 101 0.60 -16.90 21.61
C ASP A 101 -0.75 -17.14 22.35
N GLU A 102 -1.27 -16.14 23.06
CA GLU A 102 -2.49 -16.24 23.88
C GLU A 102 -3.66 -15.42 23.30
N VAL A 103 -3.48 -14.73 22.19
CA VAL A 103 -4.52 -13.87 21.60
C VAL A 103 -4.80 -14.26 20.14
N THR A 104 -6.07 -14.20 19.75
CA THR A 104 -6.48 -14.40 18.36
C THR A 104 -6.52 -13.08 17.60
N GLU A 105 -6.43 -13.18 16.28
CA GLU A 105 -6.55 -11.99 15.40
C GLU A 105 -7.90 -11.27 15.60
N GLN A 106 -8.99 -12.01 15.74
CA GLN A 106 -10.32 -11.45 15.97
C GLN A 106 -10.43 -10.69 17.31
N GLU A 107 -9.83 -11.23 18.38
CA GLU A 107 -9.77 -10.53 19.66
C GLU A 107 -8.95 -9.26 19.58
N LEU A 108 -7.82 -9.31 18.87
CA LEU A 108 -6.96 -8.14 18.67
C LEU A 108 -7.68 -7.05 17.90
N ILE A 109 -8.37 -7.40 16.80
CA ILE A 109 -9.18 -6.47 16.01
C ILE A 109 -10.28 -5.83 16.88
N ARG A 110 -10.97 -6.63 17.71
CA ARG A 110 -12.01 -6.12 18.60
C ARG A 110 -11.47 -5.07 19.57
N GLU A 111 -10.29 -5.31 20.17
CA GLU A 111 -9.67 -4.35 21.09
C GLU A 111 -9.20 -3.08 20.35
N MET A 112 -8.68 -3.21 19.14
CA MET A 112 -8.26 -2.06 18.31
C MET A 112 -9.44 -1.18 17.91
N VAL A 113 -10.57 -1.78 17.50
CA VAL A 113 -11.77 -1.07 17.00
C VAL A 113 -12.68 -0.63 18.15
N GLY A 114 -12.69 -1.37 19.27
CA GLY A 114 -13.52 -1.09 20.46
C GLY A 114 -14.99 -1.47 20.32
N ARG A 115 -15.37 -2.21 19.28
CA ARG A 115 -16.70 -2.78 19.05
C ARG A 115 -16.59 -4.11 18.33
N GLU A 116 -17.56 -4.97 18.46
CA GLU A 116 -17.65 -6.17 17.63
C GLU A 116 -17.85 -5.76 16.17
N ILE A 117 -17.03 -6.30 15.28
CA ILE A 117 -17.23 -6.15 13.84
C ILE A 117 -18.14 -7.30 13.42
N THR A 118 -19.45 -7.05 13.41
CA THR A 118 -20.45 -8.03 13.01
C THR A 118 -20.51 -8.21 11.50
N ASP A 119 -20.17 -7.16 10.74
CA ASP A 119 -20.19 -7.19 9.28
C ASP A 119 -18.88 -6.64 8.70
N ILE A 120 -17.96 -7.55 8.35
CA ILE A 120 -16.70 -7.18 7.67
C ILE A 120 -16.98 -6.68 6.25
N TYR A 121 -18.03 -7.18 5.62
CA TYR A 121 -18.46 -6.79 4.29
C TYR A 121 -19.96 -6.43 4.31
N PRO A 122 -20.33 -5.13 4.31
CA PRO A 122 -21.73 -4.73 4.20
C PRO A 122 -22.31 -5.23 2.88
N GLU A 123 -23.58 -5.63 2.90
CA GLU A 123 -24.31 -5.99 1.68
C GLU A 123 -24.25 -4.83 0.68
N LYS A 124 -23.82 -5.15 -0.54
CA LYS A 124 -23.71 -4.17 -1.62
C LYS A 124 -25.00 -4.21 -2.43
N ASP A 125 -25.93 -3.32 -2.13
CA ASP A 125 -27.14 -3.16 -2.95
C ASP A 125 -26.81 -2.25 -4.15
N PHE A 126 -26.38 -2.88 -5.24
CA PHE A 126 -26.10 -2.20 -6.49
C PHE A 126 -27.19 -2.55 -7.51
N ARG A 127 -27.99 -1.56 -7.93
CA ARG A 127 -29.18 -1.78 -8.77
C ARG A 127 -29.16 -1.07 -10.12
N SER A 128 -28.17 -0.23 -10.41
CA SER A 128 -28.17 0.51 -11.68
C SER A 128 -27.67 -0.35 -12.83
N SER A 129 -28.34 -0.26 -13.98
CA SER A 129 -27.88 -0.81 -15.26
C SER A 129 -27.24 0.24 -16.17
N GLU A 130 -27.33 1.52 -15.80
CA GLU A 130 -26.84 2.67 -16.59
C GLU A 130 -25.32 2.73 -16.58
N VAL A 131 -24.67 2.57 -17.72
CA VAL A 131 -23.23 2.72 -17.89
C VAL A 131 -22.88 4.21 -17.95
N ILE A 132 -22.09 4.68 -16.99
CA ILE A 132 -21.66 6.10 -16.97
C ILE A 132 -20.25 6.31 -17.55
N LEU A 133 -19.41 5.27 -17.50
CA LEU A 133 -18.06 5.30 -18.07
C LEU A 133 -17.82 4.02 -18.84
N LYS A 134 -17.36 4.15 -20.06
CA LYS A 134 -16.88 3.04 -20.87
C LYS A 134 -15.50 3.38 -21.42
N VAL A 135 -14.56 2.49 -21.22
CA VAL A 135 -13.18 2.60 -21.68
C VAL A 135 -12.90 1.45 -22.63
N GLU A 136 -12.41 1.75 -23.81
CA GLU A 136 -12.11 0.77 -24.84
C GLU A 136 -10.64 0.85 -25.26
N ASN A 137 -9.92 -0.25 -25.16
CA ASN A 137 -8.54 -0.44 -25.62
C ASN A 137 -7.55 0.64 -25.15
N LEU A 138 -7.69 1.12 -23.90
CA LEU A 138 -6.80 2.14 -23.34
C LEU A 138 -5.36 1.64 -23.36
N THR A 139 -4.48 2.40 -24.01
CA THR A 139 -3.10 2.02 -24.27
C THR A 139 -2.16 3.19 -24.03
N GLY A 140 -1.00 2.93 -23.41
CA GLY A 140 0.08 3.89 -23.11
C GLY A 140 0.81 3.48 -21.84
N ASN A 141 1.98 4.04 -21.57
CA ASN A 141 2.76 3.90 -20.35
C ASN A 141 2.62 2.51 -19.63
N ARG A 142 3.04 1.41 -20.28
CA ARG A 142 2.93 0.01 -19.79
C ARG A 142 1.49 -0.54 -19.70
N VAL A 143 0.49 0.17 -20.20
CA VAL A 143 -0.90 -0.29 -20.29
C VAL A 143 -1.19 -0.73 -21.72
N HIS A 144 -1.75 -1.92 -21.89
CA HIS A 144 -1.92 -2.56 -23.19
C HIS A 144 -3.37 -2.98 -23.41
N GLY A 145 -4.19 -2.11 -24.01
CA GLY A 145 -5.53 -2.44 -24.46
C GLY A 145 -6.54 -2.71 -23.33
N VAL A 146 -6.47 -1.97 -22.24
CA VAL A 146 -7.40 -2.13 -21.10
C VAL A 146 -8.77 -1.62 -21.47
N SER A 147 -9.81 -2.45 -21.28
CA SER A 147 -11.21 -2.12 -21.53
C SER A 147 -12.06 -2.50 -20.33
N PHE A 148 -12.98 -1.62 -19.94
CA PHE A 148 -13.94 -1.85 -18.87
C PHE A 148 -15.11 -0.89 -18.96
N GLU A 149 -16.16 -1.20 -18.23
CA GLU A 149 -17.35 -0.35 -18.07
C GLU A 149 -17.60 -0.12 -16.57
N LEU A 150 -18.17 1.03 -16.24
CA LEU A 150 -18.55 1.39 -14.89
C LEU A 150 -19.99 1.92 -14.90
N LYS A 151 -20.82 1.34 -14.06
CA LYS A 151 -22.23 1.72 -13.95
C LYS A 151 -22.44 2.80 -12.90
N ARG A 152 -23.53 3.52 -12.99
CA ARG A 152 -23.87 4.57 -12.02
C ARG A 152 -24.02 4.01 -10.60
N GLY A 153 -23.23 4.54 -9.65
CA GLY A 153 -23.24 4.10 -8.24
C GLY A 153 -22.45 2.82 -7.99
N GLU A 154 -21.77 2.25 -9.01
CA GLU A 154 -20.91 1.10 -8.86
C GLU A 154 -19.54 1.50 -8.27
N VAL A 155 -18.98 0.62 -7.46
CA VAL A 155 -17.57 0.66 -7.04
C VAL A 155 -16.82 -0.48 -7.71
N LEU A 156 -16.03 -0.16 -8.74
CA LEU A 156 -15.22 -1.13 -9.47
C LEU A 156 -13.83 -1.24 -8.84
N GLY A 157 -13.44 -2.44 -8.40
CA GLY A 157 -12.12 -2.69 -7.86
C GLY A 157 -11.11 -3.16 -8.92
N PHE A 158 -9.91 -2.56 -8.95
CA PHE A 158 -8.79 -3.03 -9.75
C PHE A 158 -7.79 -3.77 -8.87
N GLY A 159 -7.76 -5.11 -8.95
CA GLY A 159 -6.80 -5.96 -8.26
C GLY A 159 -5.55 -6.21 -9.08
N GLY A 160 -4.41 -6.49 -8.43
CA GLY A 160 -3.17 -6.86 -9.10
C GLY A 160 -1.93 -6.62 -8.23
N LEU A 161 -0.82 -7.26 -8.57
CA LEU A 161 0.47 -7.08 -7.88
C LEU A 161 1.06 -5.70 -8.14
N VAL A 162 2.09 -5.34 -7.37
CA VAL A 162 2.90 -4.13 -7.62
C VAL A 162 3.47 -4.18 -9.05
N GLY A 163 3.29 -3.09 -9.80
CA GLY A 163 3.73 -3.01 -11.20
C GLY A 163 2.74 -3.61 -12.22
N ALA A 164 1.52 -4.02 -11.81
CA ALA A 164 0.50 -4.55 -12.71
C ALA A 164 -0.14 -3.50 -13.64
N GLY A 165 0.22 -2.22 -13.53
CA GLY A 165 -0.29 -1.17 -14.41
C GLY A 165 -1.58 -0.50 -13.94
N ARG A 166 -2.05 -0.76 -12.72
CA ARG A 166 -3.31 -0.19 -12.18
C ARG A 166 -3.27 1.33 -12.10
N THR A 167 -2.24 1.87 -11.47
CA THR A 167 -2.03 3.32 -11.31
C THR A 167 -1.81 3.98 -12.67
N GLU A 168 -1.04 3.35 -13.54
CA GLU A 168 -0.78 3.83 -14.91
C GLU A 168 -2.07 3.91 -15.72
N ALA A 169 -2.95 2.90 -15.64
CA ALA A 169 -4.24 2.91 -16.35
C ALA A 169 -5.14 4.07 -15.86
N MET A 170 -5.21 4.32 -14.55
CA MET A 170 -5.98 5.44 -14.01
C MET A 170 -5.38 6.79 -14.38
N ARG A 171 -4.05 6.92 -14.41
CA ARG A 171 -3.36 8.13 -14.85
C ARG A 171 -3.59 8.43 -16.33
N LEU A 172 -3.61 7.40 -17.21
CA LEU A 172 -3.98 7.54 -18.62
C LEU A 172 -5.43 8.00 -18.78
N LEU A 173 -6.35 7.41 -18.02
CA LEU A 173 -7.76 7.79 -18.03
C LEU A 173 -7.97 9.24 -17.55
N PHE A 174 -7.22 9.66 -16.54
CA PHE A 174 -7.27 11.03 -16.00
C PHE A 174 -6.52 12.05 -16.85
N GLY A 175 -5.76 11.62 -17.88
CA GLY A 175 -4.95 12.52 -18.71
C GLY A 175 -3.70 13.07 -18.03
N ALA A 176 -3.29 12.48 -16.89
CA ALA A 176 -2.01 12.79 -16.25
C ALA A 176 -0.82 12.21 -17.01
N ASP A 177 -1.04 11.08 -17.69
CA ASP A 177 -0.09 10.48 -18.64
C ASP A 177 -0.70 10.47 -20.04
N ARG A 178 0.16 10.52 -21.07
CA ARG A 178 -0.28 10.53 -22.46
C ARG A 178 -0.69 9.14 -22.93
N LYS A 179 -1.95 8.97 -23.33
CA LYS A 179 -2.43 7.76 -24.00
C LYS A 179 -1.93 7.70 -25.45
N THR A 180 -1.62 6.50 -25.92
CA THR A 180 -1.25 6.24 -27.32
C THR A 180 -2.38 5.58 -28.11
N GLY A 181 -3.43 5.11 -27.43
CA GLY A 181 -4.61 4.50 -28.04
C GLY A 181 -5.75 4.36 -27.04
N GLY A 182 -6.91 3.97 -27.57
CA GLY A 182 -8.13 3.76 -26.81
C GLY A 182 -9.10 4.94 -26.84
N THR A 183 -10.35 4.62 -26.52
CA THR A 183 -11.47 5.58 -26.54
C THR A 183 -12.16 5.57 -25.16
N VAL A 184 -12.58 6.74 -24.72
CA VAL A 184 -13.31 6.93 -23.47
C VAL A 184 -14.68 7.51 -23.80
N TYR A 185 -15.71 6.93 -23.18
CA TYR A 185 -17.09 7.41 -23.27
C TYR A 185 -17.60 7.72 -21.87
N ILE A 186 -18.26 8.86 -21.72
CA ILE A 186 -18.97 9.27 -20.51
C ILE A 186 -20.43 9.54 -20.86
N ASN A 187 -21.36 8.84 -20.20
CA ASN A 187 -22.78 8.87 -20.53
C ASN A 187 -23.02 8.69 -22.03
N ASP A 188 -22.46 7.64 -22.62
CA ASP A 188 -22.51 7.28 -24.05
C ASP A 188 -21.91 8.30 -25.03
N LYS A 189 -21.30 9.38 -24.53
CA LYS A 189 -20.63 10.38 -25.37
C LYS A 189 -19.13 10.14 -25.38
N LYS A 190 -18.55 10.02 -26.57
CA LYS A 190 -17.09 9.98 -26.74
C LYS A 190 -16.49 11.29 -26.22
N VAL A 191 -15.49 11.18 -25.34
CA VAL A 191 -14.77 12.33 -24.76
C VAL A 191 -13.28 12.23 -25.06
N GLU A 192 -12.66 13.39 -25.31
CA GLU A 192 -11.22 13.49 -25.44
C GLU A 192 -10.64 14.03 -24.12
N ILE A 193 -9.80 13.21 -23.49
CA ILE A 193 -9.10 13.56 -22.26
C ILE A 193 -7.61 13.52 -22.56
N ASN A 194 -7.00 14.70 -22.62
CA ASN A 194 -5.57 14.89 -22.91
C ASN A 194 -4.84 15.57 -21.75
N SER A 195 -5.58 16.01 -20.74
CA SER A 195 -5.04 16.65 -19.54
C SER A 195 -5.94 16.38 -18.32
N PRO A 196 -5.41 16.50 -17.08
CA PRO A 196 -6.22 16.47 -15.87
C PRO A 196 -7.39 17.47 -15.87
N THR A 197 -7.19 18.63 -16.48
CA THR A 197 -8.24 19.64 -16.61
C THR A 197 -9.41 19.14 -17.47
N ASP A 198 -9.12 18.37 -18.54
CA ASP A 198 -10.19 17.80 -19.38
C ASP A 198 -10.95 16.72 -18.60
N ALA A 199 -10.25 15.89 -17.81
CA ALA A 199 -10.88 14.88 -16.96
C ALA A 199 -11.85 15.53 -15.96
N ILE A 200 -11.41 16.57 -15.27
CA ILE A 200 -12.21 17.31 -14.28
C ILE A 200 -13.45 17.94 -14.95
N ARG A 201 -13.30 18.54 -16.11
CA ARG A 201 -14.43 19.11 -16.89
C ARG A 201 -15.45 18.05 -17.28
N ASN A 202 -15.02 16.81 -17.46
CA ASN A 202 -15.87 15.67 -17.76
C ASN A 202 -16.35 14.92 -16.51
N GLY A 203 -16.12 15.46 -15.29
CA GLY A 203 -16.60 14.92 -14.04
C GLY A 203 -15.74 13.77 -13.47
N ILE A 204 -14.51 13.58 -13.95
CA ILE A 204 -13.58 12.56 -13.42
C ILE A 204 -12.63 13.23 -12.43
N GLY A 205 -12.53 12.70 -11.21
CA GLY A 205 -11.52 13.05 -10.21
C GLY A 205 -10.54 11.92 -9.98
N LEU A 206 -9.29 12.24 -9.66
CA LEU A 206 -8.26 11.27 -9.26
C LEU A 206 -7.72 11.65 -7.88
N ILE A 207 -7.73 10.69 -6.96
CA ILE A 207 -6.99 10.77 -5.69
C ILE A 207 -5.71 9.96 -5.90
N PRO A 208 -4.54 10.61 -5.99
CA PRO A 208 -3.29 9.93 -6.29
C PRO A 208 -2.76 9.14 -5.08
N GLU A 209 -1.94 8.12 -5.36
CA GLU A 209 -1.23 7.32 -4.36
C GLU A 209 -0.21 8.19 -3.59
N ASP A 210 0.61 8.97 -4.29
CA ASP A 210 1.57 9.90 -3.69
C ASP A 210 1.02 11.33 -3.65
N ARG A 211 0.47 11.70 -2.50
CA ARG A 211 -0.10 13.04 -2.26
C ARG A 211 0.96 14.15 -2.24
N LYS A 212 2.23 13.83 -1.94
CA LYS A 212 3.29 14.83 -1.83
C LYS A 212 3.84 15.24 -3.19
N GLN A 213 3.83 14.31 -4.16
CA GLN A 213 4.36 14.56 -5.49
C GLN A 213 3.28 14.87 -6.52
N GLN A 214 2.04 14.42 -6.30
CA GLN A 214 0.97 14.43 -7.31
C GLN A 214 -0.32 15.11 -6.83
N GLY A 215 -0.40 15.51 -5.56
CA GLY A 215 -1.56 16.19 -4.96
C GLY A 215 -1.47 17.71 -5.01
#